data_bd21f2988772f4ca89db622d7412a905
#
_entry.id   bd21f2988772f4ca89db622d7412a905
#
_cell.length_a   1.000
_cell.length_b   1.000
_cell.length_c   1.000
_cell.angle_alpha   90.00
_cell.angle_beta   90.00
_cell.angle_gamma   90.00
#
_symmetry.space_group_name_H-M   'P 1'
#
loop_
_entity.id
_entity.type
_entity.pdbx_description
1 polymer ?
#
loop_
_entity_poly.entity_id
_entity_poly.type
_entity_poly.pdbx_seq_one_letter_code
_entity_poly.pdbx_strand_id
1 'polypeptide(L)'
;MLYKNFLVRRGECTPIHSPHITVSTANRFIMLSEITLDKIEITKISPYENNSRIHSDDQIKRIAKSIDEFGFLNPIILDNKNEIVAGHGRLMAAQLLGMTEVPVILAGHLTEDQKKAYVIADNKLALDSEWNIEMLKNEMDNLRDQDFDLNLTGFSLEEVEQLFFEPNFEPATEDEQGDLSKIDAKIVTCPKCDHEFNIKDVW
;
A
#
# COMPACT_ATOMS: atom_id res chain seq x y z
N MET A 1 -23.40 -2.93 -10.81
CA MET A 1 -24.29 -2.52 -9.70
C MET A 1 -23.82 -1.15 -9.21
N LEU A 2 -24.62 -0.10 -9.45
CA LEU A 2 -24.26 1.28 -9.14
C LEU A 2 -24.58 1.58 -7.68
N TYR A 3 -23.57 1.78 -6.85
CA TYR A 3 -23.76 2.29 -5.48
C TYR A 3 -24.15 3.77 -5.54
N LYS A 4 -25.38 4.06 -5.12
CA LYS A 4 -25.86 5.44 -4.87
C LYS A 4 -25.43 5.83 -3.45
N ASN A 5 -24.46 6.71 -3.31
CA ASN A 5 -24.12 7.34 -2.04
C ASN A 5 -25.17 8.42 -1.69
N PHE A 6 -25.86 8.25 -0.58
CA PHE A 6 -26.78 9.24 -0.03
C PHE A 6 -26.21 9.79 1.29
N LEU A 7 -26.13 11.10 1.40
CA LEU A 7 -25.87 11.81 2.66
C LEU A 7 -27.20 12.29 3.22
N VAL A 8 -27.58 11.78 4.40
CA VAL A 8 -28.80 12.23 5.10
C VAL A 8 -28.44 13.33 6.08
N ARG A 9 -28.86 14.57 5.83
CA ARG A 9 -28.93 15.63 6.82
C ARG A 9 -30.39 16.09 6.92
N ARG A 10 -30.98 15.93 8.12
CA ARG A 10 -32.29 16.49 8.52
C ARG A 10 -33.45 16.31 7.51
N GLY A 11 -33.77 15.05 7.20
CA GLY A 11 -35.09 14.72 6.64
C GLY A 11 -35.34 15.04 5.16
N GLU A 12 -34.38 15.59 4.43
CA GLU A 12 -34.47 15.82 2.98
C GLU A 12 -33.40 15.09 2.24
N CYS A 13 -33.80 14.17 1.35
CA CYS A 13 -32.90 13.46 0.43
C CYS A 13 -32.62 14.33 -0.78
N THR A 14 -31.51 15.06 -0.81
CA THR A 14 -31.02 15.72 -2.03
C THR A 14 -30.05 14.82 -2.74
N PRO A 15 -30.18 14.59 -4.06
CA PRO A 15 -29.17 13.85 -4.82
C PRO A 15 -27.88 14.66 -4.84
N ILE A 16 -26.76 14.04 -4.40
CA ILE A 16 -25.44 14.63 -4.60
C ILE A 16 -25.20 14.64 -6.10
N HIS A 17 -25.23 15.80 -6.72
CA HIS A 17 -24.70 15.99 -8.05
C HIS A 17 -23.20 15.78 -7.98
N SER A 18 -22.76 14.56 -8.34
CA SER A 18 -21.36 14.31 -8.64
C SER A 18 -20.98 15.28 -9.77
N PRO A 19 -19.97 16.14 -9.60
CA PRO A 19 -19.52 16.93 -10.70
C PRO A 19 -19.09 15.96 -11.81
N HIS A 20 -19.80 15.96 -12.92
CA HIS A 20 -19.34 15.24 -14.11
C HIS A 20 -17.98 15.83 -14.47
N ILE A 21 -16.91 15.06 -14.25
CA ILE A 21 -15.59 15.38 -14.78
C ILE A 21 -15.71 15.23 -16.29
N THR A 22 -16.13 16.30 -16.96
CA THR A 22 -16.08 16.41 -18.40
C THR A 22 -14.63 16.64 -18.79
N VAL A 23 -13.88 15.55 -18.89
CA VAL A 23 -12.55 15.59 -19.50
C VAL A 23 -12.79 15.87 -20.98
N SER A 24 -12.42 17.07 -21.45
CA SER A 24 -12.47 17.42 -22.87
C SER A 24 -11.73 16.35 -23.66
N THR A 25 -12.40 15.77 -24.64
CA THR A 25 -11.85 14.72 -25.51
C THR A 25 -10.58 15.18 -26.24
N ALA A 26 -10.42 16.48 -26.50
CA ALA A 26 -9.22 17.06 -27.10
C ALA A 26 -7.98 16.94 -26.18
N ASN A 27 -8.10 17.18 -24.88
CA ASN A 27 -6.98 17.01 -23.93
C ASN A 27 -6.58 15.54 -23.73
N ARG A 28 -7.51 14.61 -23.90
CA ARG A 28 -7.22 13.17 -23.71
C ARG A 28 -6.32 12.60 -24.82
N PHE A 29 -6.37 13.16 -26.03
CA PHE A 29 -5.53 12.73 -27.17
C PHE A 29 -4.10 13.28 -27.08
N ILE A 30 -3.90 14.46 -26.50
CA ILE A 30 -2.58 15.08 -26.33
C ILE A 30 -1.74 14.31 -25.30
N MET A 31 -2.36 13.77 -24.25
CA MET A 31 -1.66 13.04 -23.17
C MET A 31 -0.96 11.76 -23.62
N LEU A 32 -1.43 11.08 -24.67
CA LEU A 32 -0.83 9.81 -25.13
C LEU A 32 0.34 10.00 -26.10
N SER A 33 0.43 11.16 -26.75
CA SER A 33 1.47 11.45 -27.74
C SER A 33 2.79 11.98 -27.16
N GLU A 34 2.80 12.37 -25.88
CA GLU A 34 3.95 12.99 -25.22
C GLU A 34 4.67 12.07 -24.23
N ILE A 35 4.15 10.84 -24.03
CA ILE A 35 4.77 9.86 -23.14
C ILE A 35 5.80 9.05 -23.94
N THR A 36 7.07 9.23 -23.63
CA THR A 36 8.18 8.46 -24.21
C THR A 36 8.84 7.59 -23.16
N LEU A 37 9.15 6.35 -23.54
CA LEU A 37 10.01 5.46 -22.76
C LEU A 37 11.45 5.65 -23.24
N ASP A 38 12.33 6.00 -22.31
CA ASP A 38 13.74 6.25 -22.59
C ASP A 38 14.64 5.57 -21.53
N LYS A 39 15.95 5.65 -21.70
CA LYS A 39 16.95 5.24 -20.70
C LYS A 39 17.80 6.44 -20.34
N ILE A 40 17.95 6.69 -19.05
CA ILE A 40 18.75 7.81 -18.54
C ILE A 40 19.78 7.29 -17.53
N GLU A 41 20.99 7.85 -17.59
CA GLU A 41 22.02 7.61 -16.60
C GLU A 41 21.55 8.05 -15.22
N ILE A 42 21.75 7.22 -14.21
CA ILE A 42 21.32 7.47 -12.82
C ILE A 42 21.89 8.80 -12.30
N THR A 43 23.11 9.16 -12.71
CA THR A 43 23.80 10.41 -12.32
C THR A 43 23.10 11.68 -12.81
N LYS A 44 22.22 11.56 -13.80
CA LYS A 44 21.46 12.71 -14.38
C LYS A 44 20.08 12.87 -13.73
N ILE A 45 19.68 11.96 -12.84
CA ILE A 45 18.38 11.94 -12.19
C ILE A 45 18.47 12.65 -10.84
N SER A 46 17.59 13.61 -10.61
CA SER A 46 17.49 14.33 -9.34
C SER A 46 16.28 13.84 -8.53
N PRO A 47 16.46 13.47 -7.26
CA PRO A 47 15.32 13.16 -6.40
C PRO A 47 14.50 14.42 -6.12
N TYR A 48 13.17 14.26 -6.00
CA TYR A 48 12.29 15.35 -5.59
C TYR A 48 12.43 15.60 -4.09
N GLU A 49 12.89 16.81 -3.70
CA GLU A 49 13.20 17.16 -2.30
C GLU A 49 11.99 17.06 -1.37
N ASN A 50 10.79 17.37 -1.87
CA ASN A 50 9.56 17.34 -1.07
C ASN A 50 8.82 15.99 -1.17
N ASN A 51 9.53 14.90 -1.45
CA ASN A 51 8.93 13.58 -1.41
C ASN A 51 8.51 13.22 0.02
N SER A 52 7.21 13.10 0.25
CA SER A 52 6.64 12.77 1.56
C SER A 52 6.76 11.29 1.92
N ARG A 53 7.16 10.42 0.98
CA ARG A 53 7.26 8.98 1.23
C ARG A 53 8.67 8.60 1.67
N ILE A 54 8.76 7.94 2.81
CA ILE A 54 10.00 7.40 3.37
C ILE A 54 10.11 5.92 2.97
N HIS A 55 11.28 5.52 2.49
CA HIS A 55 11.58 4.13 2.13
C HIS A 55 12.55 3.54 3.17
N SER A 56 12.19 2.41 3.77
CA SER A 56 13.11 1.66 4.63
C SER A 56 14.15 0.90 3.79
N ASP A 57 15.30 0.63 4.38
CA ASP A 57 16.36 -0.16 3.72
C ASP A 57 15.85 -1.54 3.30
N ASP A 58 14.98 -2.16 4.09
CA ASP A 58 14.42 -3.47 3.76
C ASP A 58 13.44 -3.41 2.60
N GLN A 59 12.66 -2.33 2.49
CA GLN A 59 11.83 -2.10 1.31
C GLN A 59 12.68 -1.92 0.06
N ILE A 60 13.78 -1.15 0.14
CA ILE A 60 14.70 -0.95 -0.99
C ILE A 60 15.33 -2.27 -1.42
N LYS A 61 15.76 -3.12 -0.47
CA LYS A 61 16.29 -4.45 -0.78
C LYS A 61 15.26 -5.35 -1.47
N ARG A 62 13.98 -5.32 -1.03
CA ARG A 62 12.90 -6.08 -1.71
C ARG A 62 12.68 -5.58 -3.15
N ILE A 63 12.65 -4.27 -3.36
CA ILE A 63 12.57 -3.70 -4.71
C ILE A 63 13.77 -4.11 -5.56
N ALA A 64 14.98 -4.09 -5.00
CA ALA A 64 16.20 -4.50 -5.69
C ALA A 64 16.15 -5.97 -6.11
N LYS A 65 15.76 -6.88 -5.21
CA LYS A 65 15.55 -8.29 -5.54
C LYS A 65 14.53 -8.48 -6.68
N SER A 66 13.42 -7.76 -6.63
CA SER A 66 12.39 -7.81 -7.67
C SER A 66 12.94 -7.32 -9.02
N ILE A 67 13.76 -6.26 -9.03
CA ILE A 67 14.39 -5.75 -10.25
C ILE A 67 15.43 -6.75 -10.80
N ASP A 68 16.20 -7.38 -9.92
CA ASP A 68 17.22 -8.38 -10.30
C ASP A 68 16.59 -9.61 -10.94
N GLU A 69 15.48 -10.10 -10.38
CA GLU A 69 14.79 -11.31 -10.86
C GLU A 69 13.94 -11.05 -12.11
N PHE A 70 13.08 -10.01 -12.07
CA PHE A 70 12.11 -9.78 -13.13
C PHE A 70 12.54 -8.74 -14.16
N GLY A 71 13.65 -8.08 -13.92
CA GLY A 71 14.06 -6.90 -14.67
C GLY A 71 13.36 -5.62 -14.24
N PHE A 72 13.77 -4.50 -14.81
CA PHE A 72 13.22 -3.17 -14.49
C PHE A 72 11.91 -2.92 -15.27
N LEU A 73 10.83 -3.59 -14.88
CA LEU A 73 9.55 -3.58 -15.60
C LEU A 73 8.71 -2.33 -15.38
N ASN A 74 8.89 -1.63 -14.25
CA ASN A 74 8.12 -0.44 -13.91
C ASN A 74 9.02 0.81 -13.94
N PRO A 75 9.02 1.61 -15.03
CA PRO A 75 9.94 2.73 -15.22
C PRO A 75 9.80 3.83 -14.16
N ILE A 76 10.85 4.63 -13.99
CA ILE A 76 10.82 5.85 -13.17
C ILE A 76 10.15 6.96 -13.98
N ILE A 77 9.28 7.75 -13.38
CA ILE A 77 8.65 8.89 -14.03
C ILE A 77 9.43 10.15 -13.67
N LEU A 78 9.88 10.88 -14.71
CA LEU A 78 10.66 12.11 -14.59
C LEU A 78 9.92 13.30 -15.23
N ASP A 79 10.20 14.49 -14.71
CA ASP A 79 9.84 15.73 -15.38
C ASP A 79 10.89 16.17 -16.44
N ASN A 80 10.68 17.34 -17.06
CA ASN A 80 11.61 17.93 -18.04
C ASN A 80 13.00 18.30 -17.47
N LYS A 81 13.16 18.33 -16.16
CA LYS A 81 14.42 18.66 -15.49
C LYS A 81 15.13 17.39 -14.97
N ASN A 82 14.65 16.21 -15.36
CA ASN A 82 15.08 14.91 -14.83
C ASN A 82 14.84 14.76 -13.31
N GLU A 83 13.87 15.50 -12.76
CA GLU A 83 13.49 15.35 -11.37
C GLU A 83 12.40 14.25 -11.24
N ILE A 84 12.51 13.43 -10.21
CA ILE A 84 11.61 12.29 -10.03
C ILE A 84 10.20 12.76 -9.67
N VAL A 85 9.23 12.32 -10.46
CA VAL A 85 7.80 12.46 -10.18
C VAL A 85 7.27 11.21 -9.47
N ALA A 86 7.71 10.01 -9.91
CA ALA A 86 7.38 8.75 -9.25
C ALA A 86 8.51 7.73 -9.38
N GLY A 87 8.76 6.95 -8.33
CA GLY A 87 9.73 5.85 -8.34
C GLY A 87 11.03 6.10 -7.57
N HIS A 88 11.03 6.92 -6.52
CA HIS A 88 12.20 7.15 -5.67
C HIS A 88 12.80 5.84 -5.13
N GLY A 89 11.98 4.92 -4.60
CA GLY A 89 12.45 3.61 -4.12
C GLY A 89 13.10 2.77 -5.23
N ARG A 90 12.62 2.87 -6.47
CA ARG A 90 13.21 2.18 -7.63
C ARG A 90 14.57 2.76 -8.01
N LEU A 91 14.76 4.09 -7.91
CA LEU A 91 16.07 4.71 -8.11
C LEU A 91 17.05 4.21 -7.05
N MET A 92 16.66 4.20 -5.77
CA MET A 92 17.52 3.73 -4.67
C MET A 92 17.88 2.24 -4.84
N ALA A 93 16.92 1.41 -5.27
CA ALA A 93 17.15 0.01 -5.56
C ALA A 93 18.13 -0.20 -6.75
N ALA A 94 17.99 0.60 -7.82
CA ALA A 94 18.90 0.57 -8.95
C ALA A 94 20.33 0.98 -8.56
N GLN A 95 20.47 1.97 -7.69
CA GLN A 95 21.75 2.38 -7.13
C GLN A 95 22.37 1.25 -6.28
N LEU A 96 21.55 0.55 -5.47
CA LEU A 96 22.00 -0.59 -4.68
C LEU A 96 22.52 -1.74 -5.57
N LEU A 97 21.86 -1.96 -6.72
CA LEU A 97 22.30 -2.96 -7.73
C LEU A 97 23.49 -2.51 -8.58
N GLY A 98 23.99 -1.28 -8.41
CA GLY A 98 25.11 -0.75 -9.21
C GLY A 98 24.75 -0.50 -10.67
N MET A 99 23.46 -0.30 -11.00
CA MET A 99 23.03 0.03 -12.36
C MET A 99 23.55 1.42 -12.75
N THR A 100 23.93 1.58 -14.01
CA THR A 100 24.40 2.87 -14.55
C THR A 100 23.28 3.66 -15.21
N GLU A 101 22.29 2.96 -15.76
CA GLU A 101 21.13 3.53 -16.47
C GLU A 101 19.84 2.86 -16.00
N VAL A 102 18.73 3.59 -16.05
CA VAL A 102 17.41 3.07 -15.71
C VAL A 102 16.39 3.48 -16.77
N PRO A 103 15.34 2.66 -16.99
CA PRO A 103 14.23 3.03 -17.86
C PRO A 103 13.39 4.11 -17.22
N VAL A 104 13.02 5.12 -17.98
CA VAL A 104 12.26 6.27 -17.52
C VAL A 104 11.11 6.60 -18.47
N ILE A 105 10.08 7.23 -17.93
CA ILE A 105 9.01 7.88 -18.67
C ILE A 105 9.12 9.37 -18.43
N LEU A 106 9.15 10.16 -19.51
CA LEU A 106 9.17 11.61 -19.42
C LEU A 106 7.73 12.16 -19.38
N ALA A 107 7.37 12.76 -18.26
CA ALA A 107 6.08 13.41 -18.03
C ALA A 107 6.20 14.94 -18.13
N GLY A 108 6.85 15.42 -19.19
CA GLY A 108 7.19 16.82 -19.38
C GLY A 108 6.02 17.77 -19.61
N HIS A 109 4.82 17.23 -19.81
CA HIS A 109 3.60 17.99 -20.00
C HIS A 109 2.96 18.48 -18.69
N LEU A 110 3.44 18.00 -17.52
CA LEU A 110 2.87 18.36 -16.22
C LEU A 110 3.33 19.77 -15.81
N THR A 111 2.39 20.58 -15.35
CA THR A 111 2.71 21.82 -14.62
C THR A 111 3.27 21.49 -13.24
N GLU A 112 3.96 22.43 -12.60
CA GLU A 112 4.52 22.21 -11.24
C GLU A 112 3.45 21.81 -10.22
N ASP A 113 2.23 22.37 -10.31
CA ASP A 113 1.15 21.99 -9.40
C ASP A 113 0.57 20.60 -9.72
N GLN A 114 0.46 20.26 -10.99
CA GLN A 114 0.07 18.90 -11.41
C GLN A 114 1.10 17.86 -10.97
N LYS A 115 2.40 18.16 -11.08
CA LYS A 115 3.48 17.31 -10.58
C LYS A 115 3.33 17.05 -9.07
N LYS A 116 3.17 18.11 -8.26
CA LYS A 116 2.96 17.98 -6.81
C LYS A 116 1.74 17.12 -6.49
N ALA A 117 0.62 17.39 -7.16
CA ALA A 117 -0.61 16.63 -6.98
C ALA A 117 -0.43 15.16 -7.37
N TYR A 118 0.27 14.90 -8.49
CA TYR A 118 0.52 13.53 -8.95
C TYR A 118 1.43 12.76 -7.99
N VAL A 119 2.51 13.37 -7.48
CA VAL A 119 3.38 12.74 -6.45
C VAL A 119 2.57 12.27 -5.25
N ILE A 120 1.62 13.06 -4.79
CA ILE A 120 0.74 12.69 -3.67
C ILE A 120 -0.24 11.58 -4.08
N ALA A 121 -0.88 11.74 -5.24
CA ALA A 121 -1.90 10.81 -5.73
C ALA A 121 -1.33 9.42 -6.00
N ASP A 122 -0.17 9.31 -6.66
CA ASP A 122 0.52 8.04 -6.95
C ASP A 122 0.79 7.25 -5.66
N ASN A 123 1.28 7.94 -4.63
CA ASN A 123 1.52 7.32 -3.34
C ASN A 123 0.24 6.94 -2.59
N LYS A 124 -0.81 7.78 -2.63
CA LYS A 124 -2.05 7.56 -1.89
C LYS A 124 -2.90 6.46 -2.51
N LEU A 125 -3.06 6.48 -3.84
CA LEU A 125 -3.89 5.52 -4.56
C LEU A 125 -3.36 4.09 -4.44
N ALA A 126 -2.04 3.90 -4.33
CA ALA A 126 -1.44 2.58 -4.09
C ALA A 126 -1.83 2.00 -2.71
N LEU A 127 -2.17 2.85 -1.73
CA LEU A 127 -2.58 2.43 -0.39
C LEU A 127 -4.08 2.18 -0.26
N ASP A 128 -4.89 2.59 -1.23
CA ASP A 128 -6.35 2.49 -1.17
C ASP A 128 -6.88 1.15 -1.72
N SER A 129 -6.02 0.31 -2.27
CA SER A 129 -6.37 -1.05 -2.73
C SER A 129 -6.18 -2.07 -1.60
N GLU A 130 -7.07 -3.05 -1.54
CA GLU A 130 -7.02 -4.17 -0.61
C GLU A 130 -6.81 -5.49 -1.37
N TRP A 131 -6.21 -6.47 -0.70
CA TRP A 131 -6.04 -7.80 -1.25
C TRP A 131 -7.30 -8.65 -1.09
N ASN A 132 -7.68 -9.38 -2.12
CA ASN A 132 -8.55 -10.54 -1.95
C ASN A 132 -7.70 -11.67 -1.35
N ILE A 133 -7.86 -11.87 -0.04
CA ILE A 133 -6.99 -12.77 0.74
C ILE A 133 -7.08 -14.22 0.27
N GLU A 134 -8.28 -14.68 -0.12
CA GLU A 134 -8.47 -16.05 -0.62
C GLU A 134 -7.71 -16.28 -1.94
N MET A 135 -7.85 -15.35 -2.88
CA MET A 135 -7.12 -15.43 -4.16
C MET A 135 -5.62 -15.30 -3.94
N LEU A 136 -5.18 -14.39 -3.06
CA LEU A 136 -3.76 -14.20 -2.75
C LEU A 136 -3.15 -15.47 -2.16
N LYS A 137 -3.84 -16.13 -1.20
CA LYS A 137 -3.39 -17.42 -0.65
C LYS A 137 -3.21 -18.47 -1.73
N ASN A 138 -4.20 -18.60 -2.62
CA ASN A 138 -4.14 -19.59 -3.70
C ASN A 138 -2.96 -19.34 -4.64
N GLU A 139 -2.69 -18.09 -5.03
CA GLU A 139 -1.54 -17.75 -5.88
C GLU A 139 -0.21 -18.00 -5.16
N MET A 140 -0.11 -17.64 -3.88
CA MET A 140 1.08 -17.89 -3.06
C MET A 140 1.34 -19.39 -2.87
N ASP A 141 0.29 -20.21 -2.68
CA ASP A 141 0.41 -21.67 -2.59
C ASP A 141 0.90 -22.26 -3.91
N ASN A 142 0.35 -21.82 -5.03
CA ASN A 142 0.79 -22.25 -6.34
C ASN A 142 2.27 -21.96 -6.60
N LEU A 143 2.76 -20.79 -6.18
CA LEU A 143 4.17 -20.43 -6.28
C LEU A 143 5.03 -21.30 -5.36
N ARG A 144 4.60 -21.55 -4.13
CA ARG A 144 5.29 -22.40 -3.16
C ARG A 144 5.42 -23.83 -3.65
N ASP A 145 4.35 -24.38 -4.26
CA ASP A 145 4.34 -25.75 -4.82
C ASP A 145 5.30 -25.92 -6.00
N GLN A 146 5.72 -24.81 -6.62
CA GLN A 146 6.72 -24.77 -7.69
C GLN A 146 8.12 -24.40 -7.20
N ASP A 147 8.36 -24.43 -5.88
CA ASP A 147 9.60 -24.03 -5.24
C ASP A 147 10.04 -22.59 -5.57
N PHE A 148 9.09 -21.70 -5.89
CA PHE A 148 9.40 -20.29 -6.17
C PHE A 148 9.64 -19.51 -4.87
N ASP A 149 10.67 -18.64 -4.87
CA ASP A 149 10.99 -17.82 -3.70
C ASP A 149 9.91 -16.75 -3.45
N LEU A 150 9.05 -16.97 -2.44
CA LEU A 150 7.97 -16.06 -2.09
C LEU A 150 8.46 -14.68 -1.62
N ASN A 151 9.72 -14.53 -1.21
CA ASN A 151 10.28 -13.21 -0.88
C ASN A 151 10.31 -12.27 -2.10
N LEU A 152 10.28 -12.81 -3.32
CA LEU A 152 10.25 -12.03 -4.57
C LEU A 152 8.88 -11.38 -4.83
N THR A 153 7.83 -11.83 -4.15
CA THR A 153 6.49 -11.24 -4.25
C THR A 153 6.38 -9.87 -3.55
N GLY A 154 7.38 -9.49 -2.76
CA GLY A 154 7.42 -8.25 -1.99
C GLY A 154 6.85 -8.37 -0.57
N PHE A 155 6.23 -9.48 -0.22
CA PHE A 155 5.83 -9.78 1.16
C PHE A 155 7.04 -10.14 2.02
N SER A 156 7.04 -9.76 3.29
CA SER A 156 8.02 -10.24 4.27
C SER A 156 7.70 -11.68 4.68
N LEU A 157 8.66 -12.37 5.30
CA LEU A 157 8.42 -13.73 5.81
C LEU A 157 7.30 -13.74 6.83
N GLU A 158 7.26 -12.73 7.72
CA GLU A 158 6.21 -12.60 8.74
C GLU A 158 4.82 -12.38 8.12
N GLU A 159 4.73 -11.58 7.04
CA GLU A 159 3.48 -11.37 6.31
C GLU A 159 3.02 -12.67 5.62
N VAL A 160 3.94 -13.43 5.04
CA VAL A 160 3.65 -14.74 4.45
C VAL A 160 3.18 -15.73 5.52
N GLU A 161 3.89 -15.82 6.65
CA GLU A 161 3.49 -16.69 7.77
C GLU A 161 2.09 -16.32 8.29
N GLN A 162 1.80 -15.03 8.47
CA GLN A 162 0.48 -14.54 8.89
C GLN A 162 -0.61 -14.86 7.87
N LEU A 163 -0.30 -14.77 6.58
CA LEU A 163 -1.24 -15.10 5.51
C LEU A 163 -1.71 -16.56 5.58
N PHE A 164 -0.80 -17.48 5.95
CA PHE A 164 -1.08 -18.91 6.06
C PHE A 164 -1.40 -19.36 7.49
N PHE A 165 -1.36 -18.47 8.46
CA PHE A 165 -1.70 -18.79 9.82
C PHE A 165 -3.19 -19.14 9.94
N GLU A 166 -3.47 -20.38 10.21
CA GLU A 166 -4.80 -20.86 10.59
C GLU A 166 -4.80 -21.05 12.10
N PRO A 167 -5.58 -20.24 12.86
CA PRO A 167 -5.67 -20.47 14.29
C PRO A 167 -6.29 -21.84 14.53
N ASN A 168 -5.51 -22.76 15.05
CA ASN A 168 -6.02 -24.07 15.47
C ASN A 168 -6.79 -23.88 16.79
N PHE A 169 -8.08 -23.61 16.67
CA PHE A 169 -9.00 -23.61 17.80
C PHE A 169 -9.44 -25.05 18.07
N GLU A 170 -8.67 -25.77 18.86
CA GLU A 170 -9.18 -26.98 19.52
C GLU A 170 -10.04 -26.52 20.71
N PRO A 171 -11.37 -26.72 20.65
CA PRO A 171 -12.19 -26.40 21.82
C PRO A 171 -11.72 -27.29 22.98
N ALA A 172 -11.35 -26.65 24.09
CA ALA A 172 -11.01 -27.38 25.31
C ALA A 172 -12.18 -28.33 25.69
N THR A 173 -11.84 -29.54 26.10
CA THR A 173 -12.83 -30.50 26.59
C THR A 173 -13.58 -29.92 27.81
N GLU A 174 -14.82 -30.37 28.07
CA GLU A 174 -15.62 -29.86 29.19
C GLU A 174 -14.86 -29.92 30.52
N ASP A 175 -13.94 -30.87 30.66
CA ASP A 175 -13.11 -31.06 31.86
C ASP A 175 -11.94 -30.06 31.96
N GLU A 176 -11.53 -29.45 30.84
CA GLU A 176 -10.47 -28.43 30.75
C GLU A 176 -11.01 -27.02 30.78
N GLN A 177 -12.30 -26.81 30.61
CA GLN A 177 -12.94 -25.53 30.78
C GLN A 177 -12.92 -25.18 32.27
N GLY A 178 -12.06 -24.22 32.62
CA GLY A 178 -12.01 -23.72 33.99
C GLY A 178 -13.40 -23.25 34.44
N ASP A 179 -13.81 -23.70 35.61
CA ASP A 179 -15.09 -23.32 36.23
C ASP A 179 -15.13 -21.79 36.43
N LEU A 180 -15.86 -21.09 35.55
CA LEU A 180 -16.02 -19.64 35.61
C LEU A 180 -16.57 -19.14 36.95
N SER A 181 -17.19 -20.01 37.74
CA SER A 181 -17.65 -19.69 39.11
C SER A 181 -16.50 -19.49 40.07
N LYS A 182 -15.30 -20.02 39.75
CA LYS A 182 -14.08 -19.94 40.55
C LYS A 182 -13.15 -18.78 40.14
N ILE A 183 -13.56 -17.93 39.23
CA ILE A 183 -12.82 -16.70 38.96
C ILE A 183 -12.91 -15.84 40.23
N ASP A 184 -11.80 -15.76 40.95
CA ASP A 184 -11.70 -14.87 42.11
C ASP A 184 -12.07 -13.43 41.71
N ALA A 185 -12.85 -12.80 42.60
CA ALA A 185 -13.26 -11.44 42.47
C ALA A 185 -12.00 -10.54 42.32
N LYS A 186 -11.72 -10.06 41.10
CA LYS A 186 -10.62 -9.12 40.87
C LYS A 186 -11.13 -7.71 41.17
N ILE A 187 -10.73 -7.18 42.33
CA ILE A 187 -10.98 -5.78 42.66
C ILE A 187 -10.03 -4.91 41.84
N VAL A 188 -10.60 -3.97 41.10
CA VAL A 188 -9.85 -3.01 40.29
C VAL A 188 -10.17 -1.60 40.79
N THR A 189 -9.13 -0.81 40.98
CA THR A 189 -9.26 0.60 41.39
C THR A 189 -9.32 1.50 40.14
N CYS A 190 -10.32 2.37 40.09
CA CYS A 190 -10.44 3.34 39.01
C CYS A 190 -9.30 4.38 39.06
N PRO A 191 -8.45 4.53 38.04
CA PRO A 191 -7.32 5.45 38.08
C PRO A 191 -7.72 6.93 38.06
N LYS A 192 -9.03 7.24 37.91
CA LYS A 192 -9.54 8.61 37.83
C LYS A 192 -10.20 9.10 39.12
N CYS A 193 -10.75 8.19 39.93
CA CYS A 193 -11.50 8.55 41.14
C CYS A 193 -11.23 7.62 42.32
N ASP A 194 -10.27 6.72 42.22
CA ASP A 194 -9.85 5.75 43.24
C ASP A 194 -10.97 4.82 43.77
N HIS A 195 -12.13 4.79 43.09
CA HIS A 195 -13.22 3.90 43.46
C HIS A 195 -12.84 2.45 43.16
N GLU A 196 -13.00 1.56 44.17
CA GLU A 196 -12.80 0.14 44.02
C GLU A 196 -14.08 -0.55 43.58
N PHE A 197 -14.01 -1.36 42.51
CA PHE A 197 -15.13 -2.17 42.05
C PHE A 197 -14.68 -3.56 41.63
N ASN A 198 -15.61 -4.50 41.74
CA ASN A 198 -15.39 -5.86 41.28
C ASN A 198 -15.76 -5.95 39.80
N ILE A 199 -14.88 -6.55 38.98
CA ILE A 199 -15.15 -6.74 37.54
C ILE A 199 -16.45 -7.55 37.32
N LYS A 200 -16.86 -8.41 38.24
CA LYS A 200 -18.13 -9.16 38.14
C LYS A 200 -19.38 -8.29 38.22
N ASP A 201 -19.30 -7.10 38.82
CA ASP A 201 -20.46 -6.22 39.04
C ASP A 201 -20.72 -5.27 37.88
N VAL A 202 -19.91 -5.34 36.80
CA VAL A 202 -19.93 -4.39 35.68
C VAL A 202 -20.50 -5.02 34.38
N TRP A 203 -20.84 -6.34 34.43
CA TRP A 203 -21.41 -7.09 33.27
C TRP A 203 -22.75 -7.71 33.62
#